data_8d51f6ac056f3e31168282175e16e25a
#
_entry.id   8d51f6ac056f3e31168282175e16e25a
#
_cell.length_a   1.000
_cell.length_b   1.000
_cell.length_c   1.000
_cell.angle_alpha   90.00
_cell.angle_beta   90.00
_cell.angle_gamma   90.00
#
_symmetry.space_group_name_H-M   'P 1'
#
loop_
_entity.id
_entity.type
_entity.pdbx_description
1 polymer ?
#
loop_
_entity_poly.entity_id
_entity_poly.type
_entity_poly.pdbx_seq_one_letter_code
_entity_poly.pdbx_strand_id
1 'polypeptide(L)'
;MGGKAKILFVDDDPEILATLKRTFRRHYLVDTALGPLRGLEAAAENGPYAVVVADLRMPGLDGLEFFTQLKKISPETMRVMLTGYADLRAAMDAVNTGHVFRFLAKPCPEADLAESLAAAATLYAQATAERDFLKGTLRGIIKLLSDLLALQNPEAYARAMRVRRLVADLARYLDAPDAWRIELAITLSQIGGLVMPESLFARLRREGDLADDEARLFARHPAIAGDLLANIPRLDAVAAIIRHQETPHAGAGRDVPVGAKLLKVALDYDVLLTSGRSREQALAAMAGRDGLYDPRVMAALETLGGEREGLARREIPVSALTPGMILEEDVVLPDAAVLACRGQLVDAGWLAGLEIGTLPADVRCRVLAPPAEDASPPGLADPELLALLRRVGRAADRP
;
A
#
# COMPACT_ATOMS: atom_id res chain seq x y z
N MET A 1 25.58 3.62 8.43
CA MET A 1 26.43 2.43 8.17
C MET A 1 25.66 1.53 7.22
N GLY A 2 26.02 1.49 5.93
CA GLY A 2 25.35 0.66 4.94
C GLY A 2 25.61 -0.82 5.21
N GLY A 3 24.57 -1.63 5.29
CA GLY A 3 24.68 -3.07 5.39
C GLY A 3 25.42 -3.65 4.16
N LYS A 4 26.02 -4.83 4.30
CA LYS A 4 26.66 -5.52 3.16
C LYS A 4 25.62 -5.79 2.07
N ALA A 5 25.97 -5.51 0.81
CA ALA A 5 25.11 -5.85 -0.32
C ALA A 5 24.89 -7.38 -0.39
N LYS A 6 23.67 -7.78 -0.76
CA LYS A 6 23.29 -9.19 -0.89
C LYS A 6 23.47 -9.64 -2.34
N ILE A 7 24.21 -10.73 -2.54
CA ILE A 7 24.55 -11.26 -3.86
C ILE A 7 24.12 -12.72 -3.97
N LEU A 8 23.57 -13.10 -5.11
CA LEU A 8 23.23 -14.48 -5.45
C LEU A 8 24.15 -14.96 -6.58
N PHE A 9 24.80 -16.10 -6.39
CA PHE A 9 25.49 -16.82 -7.45
C PHE A 9 24.66 -18.02 -7.90
N VAL A 10 24.51 -18.18 -9.21
CA VAL A 10 23.76 -19.25 -9.85
C VAL A 10 24.66 -19.96 -10.86
N ASP A 11 24.89 -21.22 -10.64
CA ASP A 11 25.72 -22.06 -11.51
C ASP A 11 25.25 -23.53 -11.37
N ASP A 12 25.50 -24.36 -12.33
CA ASP A 12 25.18 -25.81 -12.27
C ASP A 12 26.31 -26.64 -11.62
N ASP A 13 27.45 -26.00 -11.35
CA ASP A 13 28.58 -26.63 -10.64
C ASP A 13 28.63 -26.23 -9.15
N PRO A 14 28.41 -27.17 -8.22
CA PRO A 14 28.45 -26.89 -6.78
C PRO A 14 29.84 -26.49 -6.28
N GLU A 15 30.92 -26.90 -6.93
CA GLU A 15 32.31 -26.56 -6.52
C GLU A 15 32.60 -25.09 -6.84
N ILE A 16 32.12 -24.61 -7.99
CA ILE A 16 32.20 -23.19 -8.38
C ILE A 16 31.44 -22.35 -7.35
N LEU A 17 30.20 -22.72 -7.04
CA LEU A 17 29.38 -22.02 -6.06
C LEU A 17 30.03 -21.97 -4.67
N ALA A 18 30.58 -23.07 -4.22
CA ALA A 18 31.29 -23.14 -2.92
C ALA A 18 32.53 -22.23 -2.89
N THR A 19 33.26 -22.17 -4.00
CA THR A 19 34.46 -21.31 -4.14
C THR A 19 34.05 -19.84 -4.14
N LEU A 20 33.05 -19.43 -4.95
CA LEU A 20 32.54 -18.05 -5.02
C LEU A 20 32.02 -17.59 -3.65
N LYS A 21 31.26 -18.43 -2.97
CA LYS A 21 30.76 -18.14 -1.63
C LYS A 21 31.88 -17.91 -0.64
N ARG A 22 32.91 -18.76 -0.64
CA ARG A 22 34.06 -18.66 0.24
C ARG A 22 34.86 -17.37 0.00
N THR A 23 35.07 -17.01 -1.27
CA THR A 23 35.82 -15.82 -1.68
C THR A 23 35.09 -14.53 -1.26
N PHE A 24 33.79 -14.41 -1.56
CA PHE A 24 33.09 -13.13 -1.44
C PHE A 24 32.32 -12.92 -0.13
N ARG A 25 32.14 -13.93 0.72
CA ARG A 25 31.37 -13.83 2.00
C ARG A 25 31.92 -12.79 2.99
N ARG A 26 33.21 -12.40 2.87
CA ARG A 26 33.80 -11.38 3.74
C ARG A 26 33.28 -9.97 3.41
N HIS A 27 32.98 -9.73 2.14
CA HIS A 27 32.58 -8.42 1.61
C HIS A 27 31.09 -8.27 1.42
N TYR A 28 30.38 -9.36 1.13
CA TYR A 28 28.96 -9.40 0.77
C TYR A 28 28.19 -10.44 1.61
N LEU A 29 26.86 -10.30 1.63
CA LEU A 29 25.96 -11.39 2.03
C LEU A 29 25.75 -12.28 0.82
N VAL A 30 26.30 -13.48 0.83
CA VAL A 30 26.36 -14.35 -0.35
C VAL A 30 25.45 -15.55 -0.17
N ASP A 31 24.47 -15.64 -1.07
CA ASP A 31 23.66 -16.85 -1.29
C ASP A 31 24.11 -17.54 -2.59
N THR A 32 23.83 -18.83 -2.69
CA THR A 32 24.15 -19.65 -3.87
C THR A 32 22.96 -20.51 -4.23
N ALA A 33 22.72 -20.72 -5.52
CA ALA A 33 21.66 -21.56 -6.02
C ALA A 33 22.22 -22.51 -7.11
N LEU A 34 21.95 -23.81 -6.96
CA LEU A 34 22.35 -24.84 -7.91
C LEU A 34 21.35 -24.90 -9.06
N GLY A 35 21.69 -24.28 -10.17
CA GLY A 35 20.87 -24.19 -11.36
C GLY A 35 19.83 -23.06 -11.35
N PRO A 36 19.24 -22.77 -12.54
CA PRO A 36 18.44 -21.57 -12.77
C PRO A 36 17.10 -21.56 -12.01
N LEU A 37 16.43 -22.70 -11.88
CA LEU A 37 15.14 -22.79 -11.19
C LEU A 37 15.27 -22.43 -9.70
N ARG A 38 16.29 -23.00 -9.04
CA ARG A 38 16.59 -22.64 -7.62
C ARG A 38 17.03 -21.18 -7.50
N GLY A 39 17.66 -20.64 -8.54
CA GLY A 39 18.00 -19.22 -8.60
C GLY A 39 16.76 -18.31 -8.61
N LEU A 40 15.72 -18.67 -9.36
CA LEU A 40 14.44 -17.95 -9.38
C LEU A 40 13.69 -18.09 -8.05
N GLU A 41 13.65 -19.26 -7.46
CA GLU A 41 13.07 -19.51 -6.14
C GLU A 41 13.78 -18.65 -5.07
N ALA A 42 15.11 -18.68 -5.03
CA ALA A 42 15.89 -17.87 -4.10
C ALA A 42 15.64 -16.37 -4.30
N ALA A 43 15.50 -15.91 -5.54
CA ALA A 43 15.21 -14.50 -5.84
C ALA A 43 13.81 -14.08 -5.35
N ALA A 44 12.82 -14.98 -5.43
CA ALA A 44 11.47 -14.73 -4.99
C ALA A 44 11.32 -14.76 -3.46
N GLU A 45 11.94 -15.73 -2.80
CA GLU A 45 11.78 -16.00 -1.37
C GLU A 45 12.74 -15.19 -0.48
N ASN A 46 14.00 -15.12 -0.91
CA ASN A 46 15.08 -14.51 -0.12
C ASN A 46 15.54 -13.15 -0.64
N GLY A 47 14.94 -12.64 -1.75
CA GLY A 47 15.27 -11.32 -2.29
C GLY A 47 14.89 -10.17 -1.36
N PRO A 48 15.25 -8.93 -1.71
CA PRO A 48 15.94 -8.55 -2.95
C PRO A 48 17.45 -8.78 -2.89
N TYR A 49 18.02 -9.16 -4.04
CA TYR A 49 19.48 -9.21 -4.24
C TYR A 49 19.95 -7.96 -5.00
N ALA A 50 21.08 -7.38 -4.55
CA ALA A 50 21.69 -6.28 -5.25
C ALA A 50 22.28 -6.72 -6.59
N VAL A 51 22.93 -7.89 -6.59
CA VAL A 51 23.54 -8.46 -7.78
C VAL A 51 23.20 -9.95 -7.85
N VAL A 52 22.88 -10.42 -9.06
CA VAL A 52 22.81 -11.85 -9.38
C VAL A 52 23.85 -12.15 -10.45
N VAL A 53 24.70 -13.10 -10.16
CA VAL A 53 25.71 -13.61 -11.09
C VAL A 53 25.28 -14.98 -11.55
N ALA A 54 25.15 -15.20 -12.85
CA ALA A 54 24.74 -16.49 -13.40
C ALA A 54 25.67 -16.95 -14.53
N ASP A 55 25.88 -18.26 -14.62
CA ASP A 55 26.46 -18.85 -15.81
C ASP A 55 25.50 -18.73 -17.01
N LEU A 56 26.06 -18.56 -18.19
CA LEU A 56 25.30 -18.55 -19.43
C LEU A 56 24.77 -19.95 -19.76
N ARG A 57 25.60 -20.99 -19.59
CA ARG A 57 25.22 -22.36 -19.96
C ARG A 57 24.85 -23.17 -18.73
N MET A 58 23.55 -23.27 -18.49
CA MET A 58 23.01 -24.11 -17.43
C MET A 58 21.98 -25.10 -18.03
N PRO A 59 21.88 -26.32 -17.50
CA PRO A 59 20.88 -27.29 -17.94
C PRO A 59 19.44 -26.78 -17.72
N GLY A 60 18.59 -26.96 -18.72
CA GLY A 60 17.15 -26.70 -18.67
C GLY A 60 16.74 -25.27 -19.03
N LEU A 61 17.35 -24.25 -18.44
CA LEU A 61 17.11 -22.85 -18.73
C LEU A 61 18.46 -22.13 -18.85
N ASP A 62 18.73 -21.50 -19.98
CA ASP A 62 19.99 -20.78 -20.13
C ASP A 62 20.03 -19.48 -19.31
N GLY A 63 21.22 -18.90 -19.16
CA GLY A 63 21.41 -17.70 -18.33
C GLY A 63 20.64 -16.47 -18.82
N LEU A 64 20.38 -16.35 -20.15
CA LEU A 64 19.61 -15.22 -20.71
C LEU A 64 18.12 -15.39 -20.43
N GLU A 65 17.60 -16.59 -20.59
CA GLU A 65 16.22 -16.90 -20.23
C GLU A 65 15.99 -16.74 -18.71
N PHE A 66 16.95 -17.20 -17.91
CA PHE A 66 16.96 -16.99 -16.45
C PHE A 66 16.88 -15.50 -16.11
N PHE A 67 17.73 -14.65 -16.70
CA PHE A 67 17.71 -13.21 -16.42
C PHE A 67 16.45 -12.52 -16.94
N THR A 68 15.86 -13.01 -18.01
CA THR A 68 14.56 -12.52 -18.50
C THR A 68 13.46 -12.77 -17.49
N GLN A 69 13.44 -13.94 -16.84
CA GLN A 69 12.47 -14.27 -15.78
C GLN A 69 12.81 -13.52 -14.49
N LEU A 70 14.08 -13.44 -14.11
CA LEU A 70 14.54 -12.69 -12.94
C LEU A 70 14.15 -11.20 -13.03
N LYS A 71 14.21 -10.59 -14.21
CA LYS A 71 13.80 -9.20 -14.42
C LYS A 71 12.33 -8.97 -14.08
N LYS A 72 11.46 -9.96 -14.28
CA LYS A 72 10.03 -9.88 -13.89
C LYS A 72 9.84 -9.96 -12.39
N ILE A 73 10.70 -10.71 -11.68
CA ILE A 73 10.64 -10.90 -10.22
C ILE A 73 11.33 -9.70 -9.52
N SER A 74 12.52 -9.34 -9.97
CA SER A 74 13.39 -8.31 -9.40
C SER A 74 14.00 -7.44 -10.49
N PRO A 75 13.26 -6.45 -11.03
CA PRO A 75 13.70 -5.65 -12.18
C PRO A 75 14.97 -4.85 -11.90
N GLU A 76 15.19 -4.44 -10.68
CA GLU A 76 16.31 -3.57 -10.28
C GLU A 76 17.60 -4.33 -9.97
N THR A 77 17.51 -5.63 -9.71
CA THR A 77 18.69 -6.47 -9.48
C THR A 77 19.68 -6.35 -10.65
N MET A 78 20.92 -6.03 -10.35
CA MET A 78 21.98 -5.99 -11.36
C MET A 78 22.36 -7.42 -11.75
N ARG A 79 22.49 -7.67 -13.03
CA ARG A 79 22.69 -9.01 -13.61
C ARG A 79 24.06 -9.08 -14.26
N VAL A 80 24.92 -9.93 -13.72
CA VAL A 80 26.28 -10.18 -14.23
C VAL A 80 26.31 -11.61 -14.80
N MET A 81 26.74 -11.76 -16.03
CA MET A 81 26.80 -13.05 -16.71
C MET A 81 28.24 -13.54 -16.77
N LEU A 82 28.47 -14.80 -16.38
CA LEU A 82 29.71 -15.52 -16.67
C LEU A 82 29.53 -16.31 -17.96
N THR A 83 30.48 -16.24 -18.90
CA THR A 83 30.35 -16.89 -20.22
C THR A 83 31.67 -17.43 -20.71
N GLY A 84 31.63 -18.56 -21.45
CA GLY A 84 32.81 -19.07 -22.17
C GLY A 84 33.13 -18.23 -23.42
N TYR A 85 34.37 -18.28 -23.90
CA TYR A 85 34.83 -17.52 -25.05
C TYR A 85 34.03 -17.74 -26.35
N ALA A 86 33.40 -18.90 -26.51
CA ALA A 86 32.65 -19.24 -27.70
C ALA A 86 31.29 -18.51 -27.85
N ASP A 87 30.75 -17.97 -26.76
CA ASP A 87 29.38 -17.46 -26.66
C ASP A 87 29.28 -15.93 -26.66
N LEU A 88 30.41 -15.24 -26.90
CA LEU A 88 30.53 -13.78 -26.81
C LEU A 88 29.57 -13.01 -27.76
N ARG A 89 29.20 -13.59 -28.91
CA ARG A 89 28.25 -12.94 -29.84
C ARG A 89 26.82 -12.91 -29.32
N ALA A 90 26.37 -14.02 -28.74
CA ALA A 90 25.05 -14.08 -28.09
C ALA A 90 24.97 -13.13 -26.88
N ALA A 91 26.10 -12.96 -26.23
CA ALA A 91 26.27 -12.03 -25.10
C ALA A 91 26.10 -10.55 -25.52
N MET A 92 26.62 -10.15 -26.68
CA MET A 92 26.54 -8.76 -27.16
C MET A 92 25.10 -8.32 -27.48
N ASP A 93 24.28 -9.19 -28.03
CA ASP A 93 22.86 -8.89 -28.32
C ASP A 93 22.04 -8.69 -27.04
N ALA A 94 22.38 -9.38 -25.96
CA ALA A 94 21.67 -9.26 -24.68
C ALA A 94 22.02 -7.99 -23.89
N VAL A 95 23.20 -7.37 -24.11
CA VAL A 95 23.51 -6.03 -23.57
C VAL A 95 22.59 -4.98 -24.22
N ASN A 96 22.42 -5.07 -25.54
CA ASN A 96 21.58 -4.12 -26.29
C ASN A 96 20.11 -4.17 -25.88
N THR A 97 19.65 -5.27 -25.30
CA THR A 97 18.27 -5.45 -24.80
C THR A 97 18.11 -5.05 -23.31
N GLY A 98 19.19 -4.57 -22.65
CA GLY A 98 19.17 -4.15 -21.25
C GLY A 98 18.92 -5.27 -20.23
N HIS A 99 19.15 -6.52 -20.62
CA HIS A 99 18.93 -7.68 -19.76
C HIS A 99 20.13 -7.99 -18.85
N VAL A 100 21.34 -7.54 -19.19
CA VAL A 100 22.59 -7.85 -18.48
C VAL A 100 23.39 -6.57 -18.24
N PHE A 101 23.89 -6.38 -17.02
CA PHE A 101 24.74 -5.26 -16.65
C PHE A 101 26.17 -5.43 -17.18
N ARG A 102 26.76 -6.63 -17.02
CA ARG A 102 28.12 -6.94 -17.49
C ARG A 102 28.28 -8.42 -17.80
N PHE A 103 29.09 -8.71 -18.82
CA PHE A 103 29.57 -10.05 -19.14
C PHE A 103 31.04 -10.20 -18.69
N LEU A 104 31.37 -11.35 -18.15
CA LEU A 104 32.74 -11.73 -17.79
C LEU A 104 33.09 -13.08 -18.42
N ALA A 105 34.22 -13.15 -19.10
CA ALA A 105 34.66 -14.39 -19.73
C ALA A 105 35.26 -15.37 -18.71
N LYS A 106 34.89 -16.64 -18.80
CA LYS A 106 35.50 -17.73 -18.05
C LYS A 106 36.81 -18.17 -18.78
N PRO A 107 37.96 -18.38 -18.09
CA PRO A 107 38.16 -18.21 -16.67
C PRO A 107 38.20 -16.73 -16.24
N CYS A 108 37.39 -16.36 -15.25
CA CYS A 108 37.31 -15.00 -14.74
C CYS A 108 38.25 -14.80 -13.57
N PRO A 109 39.22 -13.86 -13.67
CA PRO A 109 40.08 -13.48 -12.54
C PRO A 109 39.23 -12.97 -11.36
N GLU A 110 39.59 -13.30 -10.13
CA GLU A 110 38.88 -12.86 -8.93
C GLU A 110 38.75 -11.33 -8.86
N ALA A 111 39.82 -10.62 -9.26
CA ALA A 111 39.86 -9.16 -9.27
C ALA A 111 38.80 -8.56 -10.22
N ASP A 112 38.61 -9.13 -11.41
CA ASP A 112 37.67 -8.64 -12.41
C ASP A 112 36.19 -8.86 -11.97
N LEU A 113 35.93 -10.02 -11.35
CA LEU A 113 34.63 -10.29 -10.76
C LEU A 113 34.38 -9.39 -9.55
N ALA A 114 35.37 -9.16 -8.70
CA ALA A 114 35.27 -8.26 -7.55
C ALA A 114 34.93 -6.82 -7.98
N GLU A 115 35.65 -6.31 -8.98
CA GLU A 115 35.37 -4.99 -9.57
C GLU A 115 33.95 -4.89 -10.12
N SER A 116 33.53 -5.91 -10.86
CA SER A 116 32.20 -5.95 -11.47
C SER A 116 31.09 -6.01 -10.40
N LEU A 117 31.29 -6.79 -9.34
CA LEU A 117 30.35 -6.84 -8.21
C LEU A 117 30.28 -5.50 -7.46
N ALA A 118 31.42 -4.84 -7.25
CA ALA A 118 31.44 -3.53 -6.60
C ALA A 118 30.72 -2.45 -7.42
N ALA A 119 30.97 -2.41 -8.74
CA ALA A 119 30.29 -1.49 -9.64
C ALA A 119 28.77 -1.76 -9.70
N ALA A 120 28.38 -3.03 -9.84
CA ALA A 120 26.98 -3.43 -9.86
C ALA A 120 26.25 -3.12 -8.53
N ALA A 121 26.88 -3.42 -7.40
CA ALA A 121 26.33 -3.12 -6.08
C ALA A 121 26.17 -1.61 -5.83
N THR A 122 27.12 -0.80 -6.30
CA THR A 122 27.06 0.66 -6.23
C THR A 122 25.89 1.21 -7.06
N LEU A 123 25.74 0.73 -8.29
CA LEU A 123 24.65 1.17 -9.16
C LEU A 123 23.28 0.76 -8.61
N TYR A 124 23.16 -0.47 -8.09
CA TYR A 124 21.98 -0.93 -7.40
C TYR A 124 21.64 -0.04 -6.19
N ALA A 125 22.64 0.27 -5.35
CA ALA A 125 22.45 1.11 -4.19
C ALA A 125 22.00 2.53 -4.56
N GLN A 126 22.53 3.12 -5.63
CA GLN A 126 22.12 4.42 -6.13
C GLN A 126 20.66 4.38 -6.62
N ALA A 127 20.30 3.41 -7.47
CA ALA A 127 18.96 3.28 -8.01
C ALA A 127 17.91 3.01 -6.90
N THR A 128 18.26 2.17 -5.93
CA THR A 128 17.34 1.88 -4.80
C THR A 128 17.26 3.02 -3.80
N ALA A 129 18.35 3.75 -3.53
CA ALA A 129 18.36 4.90 -2.63
C ALA A 129 17.47 6.03 -3.16
N GLU A 130 17.56 6.34 -4.45
CA GLU A 130 16.69 7.34 -5.08
C GLU A 130 15.21 6.95 -4.96
N ARG A 131 14.90 5.70 -5.28
CA ARG A 131 13.54 5.18 -5.14
C ARG A 131 13.03 5.20 -3.71
N ASP A 132 13.85 4.78 -2.75
CA ASP A 132 13.47 4.73 -1.33
C ASP A 132 13.32 6.14 -0.76
N PHE A 133 14.16 7.09 -1.21
CA PHE A 133 13.99 8.51 -0.91
C PHE A 133 12.66 9.05 -1.43
N LEU A 134 12.32 8.80 -2.70
CA LEU A 134 11.06 9.24 -3.29
C LEU A 134 9.85 8.61 -2.59
N LYS A 135 9.93 7.31 -2.26
CA LYS A 135 8.87 6.62 -1.49
C LYS A 135 8.73 7.19 -0.08
N GLY A 136 9.85 7.43 0.59
CA GLY A 136 9.87 8.02 1.93
C GLY A 136 9.27 9.43 1.93
N THR A 137 9.65 10.25 0.96
CA THR A 137 9.12 11.60 0.79
C THR A 137 7.61 11.59 0.54
N LEU A 138 7.14 10.73 -0.38
CA LEU A 138 5.70 10.61 -0.65
C LEU A 138 4.92 10.17 0.59
N ARG A 139 5.42 9.18 1.34
CA ARG A 139 4.81 8.78 2.62
C ARG A 139 4.76 9.92 3.63
N GLY A 140 5.87 10.67 3.75
CA GLY A 140 5.93 11.83 4.63
C GLY A 140 4.90 12.89 4.28
N ILE A 141 4.73 13.17 2.98
CA ILE A 141 3.71 14.11 2.50
C ILE A 141 2.29 13.60 2.82
N ILE A 142 1.99 12.33 2.52
CA ILE A 142 0.68 11.73 2.81
C ILE A 142 0.38 11.79 4.31
N LYS A 143 1.35 11.42 5.14
CA LYS A 143 1.20 11.50 6.59
C LYS A 143 0.95 12.93 7.04
N LEU A 144 1.74 13.89 6.57
CA LEU A 144 1.56 15.31 6.92
C LEU A 144 0.16 15.82 6.53
N LEU A 145 -0.31 15.50 5.33
CA LEU A 145 -1.64 15.89 4.88
C LEU A 145 -2.75 15.25 5.73
N SER A 146 -2.59 13.99 6.12
CA SER A 146 -3.52 13.30 7.00
C SER A 146 -3.51 13.88 8.41
N ASP A 147 -2.33 14.18 8.96
CA ASP A 147 -2.19 14.81 10.28
C ASP A 147 -2.81 16.21 10.28
N LEU A 148 -2.60 17.00 9.22
CA LEU A 148 -3.23 18.32 9.06
C LEU A 148 -4.75 18.22 8.99
N LEU A 149 -5.28 17.24 8.24
CA LEU A 149 -6.72 17.00 8.19
C LEU A 149 -7.28 16.61 9.56
N ALA A 150 -6.58 15.74 10.28
CA ALA A 150 -6.98 15.33 11.62
C ALA A 150 -7.00 16.49 12.63
N LEU A 151 -6.06 17.43 12.51
CA LEU A 151 -5.98 18.61 13.36
C LEU A 151 -7.01 19.69 13.01
N GLN A 152 -7.24 19.94 11.72
CA GLN A 152 -8.08 21.04 11.25
C GLN A 152 -9.55 20.64 11.07
N ASN A 153 -9.80 19.37 10.75
CA ASN A 153 -11.16 18.86 10.56
C ASN A 153 -11.24 17.38 10.99
N PRO A 154 -11.29 17.11 12.30
CA PRO A 154 -11.35 15.76 12.87
C PRO A 154 -12.50 14.92 12.30
N GLU A 155 -13.67 15.55 12.03
CA GLU A 155 -14.82 14.85 11.46
C GLU A 155 -14.57 14.39 10.01
N ALA A 156 -13.93 15.22 9.20
CA ALA A 156 -13.55 14.83 7.85
C ALA A 156 -12.52 13.68 7.86
N TYR A 157 -11.54 13.75 8.76
CA TYR A 157 -10.56 12.68 8.95
C TYR A 157 -11.24 11.39 9.40
N ALA A 158 -12.09 11.46 10.42
CA ALA A 158 -12.81 10.31 10.94
C ALA A 158 -13.69 9.64 9.85
N ARG A 159 -14.34 10.44 8.99
CA ARG A 159 -15.11 9.94 7.85
C ARG A 159 -14.25 9.11 6.90
N ALA A 160 -13.07 9.61 6.52
CA ALA A 160 -12.13 8.86 5.68
C ALA A 160 -11.71 7.53 6.33
N MET A 161 -11.39 7.55 7.63
CA MET A 161 -10.95 6.37 8.36
C MET A 161 -12.04 5.32 8.54
N ARG A 162 -13.32 5.75 8.76
CA ARG A 162 -14.45 4.82 8.87
C ARG A 162 -14.67 4.01 7.59
N VAL A 163 -14.60 4.65 6.44
CA VAL A 163 -14.85 3.98 5.16
C VAL A 163 -13.68 3.16 4.64
N ARG A 164 -12.47 3.37 5.17
CA ARG A 164 -11.23 2.77 4.65
C ARG A 164 -11.32 1.25 4.52
N ARG A 165 -11.74 0.58 5.60
CA ARG A 165 -11.85 -0.89 5.60
C ARG A 165 -12.90 -1.37 4.61
N LEU A 166 -14.07 -0.75 4.62
CA LEU A 166 -15.17 -1.11 3.72
C LEU A 166 -14.75 -1.00 2.26
N VAL A 167 -14.09 0.09 1.87
CA VAL A 167 -13.64 0.28 0.49
C VAL A 167 -12.54 -0.73 0.12
N ALA A 168 -11.63 -1.06 1.05
CA ALA A 168 -10.61 -2.09 0.81
C ALA A 168 -11.26 -3.47 0.59
N ASP A 169 -12.26 -3.82 1.38
CA ASP A 169 -13.00 -5.08 1.25
C ASP A 169 -13.80 -5.13 -0.06
N LEU A 170 -14.49 -4.05 -0.42
CA LEU A 170 -15.19 -3.91 -1.71
C LEU A 170 -14.21 -4.01 -2.90
N ALA A 171 -13.07 -3.35 -2.82
CA ALA A 171 -12.07 -3.40 -3.88
C ALA A 171 -11.51 -4.82 -4.07
N ARG A 172 -11.28 -5.55 -2.97
CA ARG A 172 -10.83 -6.94 -3.01
C ARG A 172 -11.92 -7.87 -3.57
N TYR A 173 -13.16 -7.73 -3.11
CA TYR A 173 -14.27 -8.55 -3.56
C TYR A 173 -14.55 -8.40 -5.07
N LEU A 174 -14.40 -7.19 -5.59
CA LEU A 174 -14.62 -6.86 -7.01
C LEU A 174 -13.37 -7.02 -7.88
N ASP A 175 -12.26 -7.52 -7.32
CA ASP A 175 -10.97 -7.62 -8.01
C ASP A 175 -10.59 -6.30 -8.71
N ALA A 176 -10.78 -5.19 -7.99
CA ALA A 176 -10.56 -3.86 -8.55
C ALA A 176 -9.09 -3.64 -8.90
N PRO A 177 -8.78 -3.14 -10.10
CA PRO A 177 -7.41 -2.84 -10.48
C PRO A 177 -6.83 -1.71 -9.62
N ASP A 178 -5.50 -1.71 -9.44
CA ASP A 178 -4.79 -0.63 -8.74
C ASP A 178 -5.28 -0.39 -7.29
N ALA A 179 -5.51 -1.45 -6.53
CA ALA A 179 -6.00 -1.39 -5.15
C ALA A 179 -5.25 -0.35 -4.28
N TRP A 180 -3.95 -0.19 -4.46
CA TRP A 180 -3.14 0.80 -3.75
C TRP A 180 -3.54 2.25 -4.04
N ARG A 181 -3.97 2.58 -5.29
CA ARG A 181 -4.47 3.91 -5.64
C ARG A 181 -5.80 4.18 -4.96
N ILE A 182 -6.64 3.16 -4.89
CA ILE A 182 -7.93 3.23 -4.19
C ILE A 182 -7.70 3.46 -2.70
N GLU A 183 -6.80 2.72 -2.08
CA GLU A 183 -6.47 2.87 -0.66
C GLU A 183 -5.89 4.26 -0.35
N LEU A 184 -5.02 4.77 -1.20
CA LEU A 184 -4.49 6.11 -1.07
C LEU A 184 -5.59 7.17 -1.29
N ALA A 185 -6.47 6.97 -2.27
CA ALA A 185 -7.60 7.86 -2.52
C ALA A 185 -8.55 7.92 -1.32
N ILE A 186 -8.80 6.80 -0.64
CA ILE A 186 -9.60 6.79 0.59
C ILE A 186 -8.98 7.69 1.66
N THR A 187 -7.69 7.49 1.93
CA THR A 187 -6.97 8.24 2.97
C THR A 187 -7.02 9.75 2.72
N LEU A 188 -6.94 10.16 1.47
CA LEU A 188 -6.92 11.56 1.04
C LEU A 188 -8.29 12.08 0.56
N SER A 189 -9.34 11.24 0.57
CA SER A 189 -10.66 11.57 0.01
C SER A 189 -11.30 12.81 0.61
N GLN A 190 -11.03 13.08 1.87
CA GLN A 190 -11.61 14.19 2.61
C GLN A 190 -10.66 15.38 2.77
N ILE A 191 -9.51 15.40 2.08
CA ILE A 191 -8.51 16.48 2.24
C ILE A 191 -9.05 17.85 1.80
N GLY A 192 -10.03 17.88 0.91
CA GLY A 192 -10.78 19.11 0.60
C GLY A 192 -11.55 19.67 1.80
N GLY A 193 -11.75 18.88 2.85
CA GLY A 193 -12.29 19.30 4.13
C GLY A 193 -11.40 20.29 4.91
N LEU A 194 -10.11 20.42 4.55
CA LEU A 194 -9.22 21.41 5.16
C LEU A 194 -9.72 22.85 5.00
N VAL A 195 -10.47 23.13 3.94
CA VAL A 195 -11.03 24.47 3.65
C VAL A 195 -12.52 24.56 3.95
N MET A 196 -13.11 23.52 4.56
CA MET A 196 -14.51 23.46 4.93
C MET A 196 -14.68 23.62 6.45
N PRO A 197 -15.76 24.25 6.90
CA PRO A 197 -16.10 24.27 8.32
C PRO A 197 -16.29 22.85 8.86
N GLU A 198 -15.69 22.54 10.00
CA GLU A 198 -15.89 21.23 10.68
C GLU A 198 -17.36 20.95 10.97
N SER A 199 -18.15 22.00 11.29
CA SER A 199 -19.57 21.92 11.54
C SER A 199 -20.38 21.29 10.42
N LEU A 200 -19.94 21.39 9.14
CA LEU A 200 -20.58 20.72 8.01
C LEU A 200 -20.47 19.20 8.12
N PHE A 201 -19.29 18.69 8.42
CA PHE A 201 -19.05 17.26 8.58
C PHE A 201 -19.75 16.72 9.81
N ALA A 202 -19.75 17.48 10.92
CA ALA A 202 -20.45 17.11 12.14
C ALA A 202 -21.97 17.06 11.94
N ARG A 203 -22.54 17.99 11.15
CA ARG A 203 -23.96 18.00 10.81
C ARG A 203 -24.31 16.83 9.89
N LEU A 204 -23.55 16.62 8.82
CA LEU A 204 -23.76 15.49 7.92
C LEU A 204 -23.76 14.15 8.68
N ARG A 205 -22.84 13.99 9.65
CA ARG A 205 -22.79 12.80 10.51
C ARG A 205 -24.03 12.64 11.39
N ARG A 206 -24.52 13.71 11.99
CA ARG A 206 -25.64 13.65 12.94
C ARG A 206 -27.01 13.53 12.27
N GLU A 207 -27.21 14.30 11.20
CA GLU A 207 -28.51 14.50 10.58
C GLU A 207 -28.63 13.66 9.29
N GLY A 208 -27.50 13.25 8.69
CA GLY A 208 -27.49 12.47 7.44
C GLY A 208 -27.82 13.31 6.20
N ASP A 209 -28.01 14.63 6.37
CA ASP A 209 -28.34 15.57 5.31
C ASP A 209 -27.78 16.97 5.61
N LEU A 210 -27.72 17.83 4.61
CA LEU A 210 -27.26 19.21 4.67
C LEU A 210 -28.31 20.13 4.03
N ALA A 211 -28.39 21.37 4.49
CA ALA A 211 -29.17 22.40 3.83
C ALA A 211 -28.61 22.71 2.43
N ASP A 212 -29.45 23.21 1.51
CA ASP A 212 -29.10 23.38 0.09
C ASP A 212 -27.81 24.19 -0.16
N ASP A 213 -27.54 25.23 0.62
CA ASP A 213 -26.35 26.05 0.53
C ASP A 213 -25.12 25.32 1.09
N GLU A 214 -25.29 24.61 2.17
CA GLU A 214 -24.26 23.76 2.77
C GLU A 214 -23.93 22.57 1.86
N ALA A 215 -24.95 21.92 1.28
CA ALA A 215 -24.76 20.83 0.31
C ALA A 215 -23.99 21.31 -0.92
N ARG A 216 -24.28 22.51 -1.44
CA ARG A 216 -23.51 23.11 -2.55
C ARG A 216 -22.05 23.39 -2.16
N LEU A 217 -21.80 23.88 -0.95
CA LEU A 217 -20.45 24.10 -0.45
C LEU A 217 -19.72 22.76 -0.30
N PHE A 218 -20.36 21.79 0.33
CA PHE A 218 -19.81 20.45 0.54
C PHE A 218 -19.49 19.74 -0.78
N ALA A 219 -20.33 19.86 -1.79
CA ALA A 219 -20.11 19.25 -3.11
C ALA A 219 -18.82 19.72 -3.82
N ARG A 220 -18.19 20.79 -3.34
CA ARG A 220 -16.94 21.32 -3.92
C ARG A 220 -15.69 20.63 -3.35
N HIS A 221 -15.77 19.98 -2.18
CA HIS A 221 -14.58 19.43 -1.51
C HIS A 221 -13.83 18.37 -2.34
N PRO A 222 -14.49 17.49 -3.15
CA PRO A 222 -13.76 16.53 -3.97
C PRO A 222 -12.93 17.20 -5.08
N ALA A 223 -13.47 18.26 -5.70
CA ALA A 223 -12.73 19.01 -6.71
C ALA A 223 -11.52 19.70 -6.11
N ILE A 224 -11.67 20.36 -4.97
CA ILE A 224 -10.57 21.00 -4.23
C ILE A 224 -9.50 19.97 -3.86
N ALA A 225 -9.89 18.82 -3.33
CA ALA A 225 -8.97 17.73 -3.02
C ALA A 225 -8.19 17.26 -4.26
N GLY A 226 -8.91 17.05 -5.37
CA GLY A 226 -8.30 16.65 -6.64
C GLY A 226 -7.32 17.68 -7.17
N ASP A 227 -7.62 18.98 -7.06
CA ASP A 227 -6.73 20.06 -7.52
C ASP A 227 -5.46 20.16 -6.66
N LEU A 228 -5.58 19.99 -5.35
CA LEU A 228 -4.42 19.96 -4.45
C LEU A 228 -3.49 18.77 -4.78
N LEU A 229 -4.05 17.59 -5.03
CA LEU A 229 -3.29 16.38 -5.28
C LEU A 229 -2.72 16.31 -6.69
N ALA A 230 -3.33 16.95 -7.69
CA ALA A 230 -2.83 16.99 -9.07
C ALA A 230 -1.46 17.68 -9.19
N ASN A 231 -1.07 18.48 -8.20
CA ASN A 231 0.25 19.11 -8.16
C ASN A 231 1.36 18.16 -7.66
N ILE A 232 1.00 16.97 -7.19
CA ILE A 232 1.95 15.97 -6.71
C ILE A 232 2.19 14.95 -7.81
N PRO A 233 3.42 14.81 -8.35
CA PRO A 233 3.71 13.85 -9.41
C PRO A 233 3.23 12.44 -9.09
N ARG A 234 2.65 11.76 -10.07
CA ARG A 234 2.12 10.37 -9.98
C ARG A 234 0.85 10.20 -9.14
N LEU A 235 0.24 11.26 -8.63
CA LEU A 235 -1.05 11.19 -7.96
C LEU A 235 -2.25 11.52 -8.86
N ASP A 236 -2.07 11.72 -10.16
CA ASP A 236 -3.15 12.08 -11.11
C ASP A 236 -4.33 11.10 -11.05
N ALA A 237 -4.04 9.80 -11.03
CA ALA A 237 -5.09 8.76 -10.94
C ALA A 237 -5.80 8.77 -9.57
N VAL A 238 -5.09 9.06 -8.48
CA VAL A 238 -5.66 9.22 -7.13
C VAL A 238 -6.53 10.48 -7.09
N ALA A 239 -6.04 11.58 -7.64
CA ALA A 239 -6.78 12.83 -7.77
C ALA A 239 -8.08 12.64 -8.59
N ALA A 240 -8.03 11.85 -9.68
CA ALA A 240 -9.20 11.52 -10.49
C ALA A 240 -10.23 10.72 -9.70
N ILE A 241 -9.82 9.71 -8.92
CA ILE A 241 -10.72 8.95 -8.04
C ILE A 241 -11.44 9.90 -7.08
N ILE A 242 -10.70 10.78 -6.43
CA ILE A 242 -11.25 11.70 -5.43
C ILE A 242 -12.17 12.74 -6.07
N ARG A 243 -11.80 13.32 -7.22
CA ARG A 243 -12.67 14.28 -7.93
C ARG A 243 -14.06 13.71 -8.25
N HIS A 244 -14.10 12.42 -8.59
CA HIS A 244 -15.32 11.75 -9.00
C HIS A 244 -16.04 11.01 -7.87
N GLN A 245 -15.59 11.12 -6.61
CA GLN A 245 -16.18 10.37 -5.48
C GLN A 245 -17.64 10.68 -5.19
N GLU A 246 -18.16 11.81 -5.67
CA GLU A 246 -19.57 12.19 -5.53
C GLU A 246 -20.37 12.06 -6.85
N THR A 247 -19.73 11.57 -7.91
CA THR A 247 -20.37 11.46 -9.23
C THR A 247 -21.41 10.35 -9.25
N PRO A 248 -22.70 10.63 -9.61
CA PRO A 248 -23.72 9.60 -9.77
C PRO A 248 -23.36 8.59 -10.86
N HIS A 249 -23.79 7.33 -10.68
CA HIS A 249 -23.55 6.29 -11.67
C HIS A 249 -24.31 6.55 -13.00
N ALA A 250 -25.57 6.96 -12.92
CA ALA A 250 -26.33 7.39 -14.09
C ALA A 250 -25.77 8.70 -14.62
N GLY A 251 -25.26 8.67 -15.85
CA GLY A 251 -24.56 9.81 -16.44
C GLY A 251 -23.04 9.83 -16.19
N ALA A 252 -22.53 8.93 -15.37
CA ALA A 252 -21.10 8.67 -15.30
C ALA A 252 -20.62 8.13 -16.65
N GLY A 253 -19.83 8.91 -17.37
CA GLY A 253 -19.14 8.46 -18.56
C GLY A 253 -18.24 7.25 -18.27
N ARG A 254 -17.69 6.64 -19.33
CA ARG A 254 -16.73 5.51 -19.19
C ARG A 254 -15.48 5.90 -18.40
N ASP A 255 -15.24 7.19 -18.22
CA ASP A 255 -14.02 7.75 -17.63
C ASP A 255 -14.04 7.85 -16.09
N VAL A 256 -15.18 7.52 -15.43
CA VAL A 256 -15.23 7.53 -13.96
C VAL A 256 -14.51 6.31 -13.40
N PRO A 257 -13.40 6.52 -12.64
CA PRO A 257 -12.61 5.42 -12.09
C PRO A 257 -13.46 4.52 -11.18
N VAL A 258 -13.17 3.21 -11.19
CA VAL A 258 -13.87 2.25 -10.29
C VAL A 258 -13.71 2.65 -8.82
N GLY A 259 -12.54 3.14 -8.42
CA GLY A 259 -12.30 3.62 -7.06
C GLY A 259 -13.24 4.75 -6.62
N ALA A 260 -13.65 5.63 -7.54
CA ALA A 260 -14.63 6.68 -7.25
C ALA A 260 -16.02 6.11 -6.96
N LYS A 261 -16.43 5.08 -7.69
CA LYS A 261 -17.70 4.38 -7.47
C LYS A 261 -17.73 3.65 -6.12
N LEU A 262 -16.61 3.05 -5.73
CA LEU A 262 -16.43 2.43 -4.41
C LEU A 262 -16.55 3.47 -3.29
N LEU A 263 -15.85 4.60 -3.45
CA LEU A 263 -15.88 5.71 -2.49
C LEU A 263 -17.29 6.27 -2.36
N LYS A 264 -18.02 6.51 -3.47
CA LYS A 264 -19.40 7.02 -3.45
C LYS A 264 -20.31 6.15 -2.59
N VAL A 265 -20.31 4.85 -2.85
CA VAL A 265 -21.12 3.88 -2.10
C VAL A 265 -20.73 3.85 -0.62
N ALA A 266 -19.45 3.77 -0.32
CA ALA A 266 -18.97 3.67 1.07
C ALA A 266 -19.20 4.95 1.88
N LEU A 267 -19.02 6.12 1.27
CA LEU A 267 -19.22 7.42 1.93
C LEU A 267 -20.70 7.68 2.24
N ASP A 268 -21.60 7.37 1.32
CA ASP A 268 -23.03 7.54 1.55
C ASP A 268 -23.57 6.50 2.55
N TYR A 269 -23.06 5.28 2.50
CA TYR A 269 -23.38 4.25 3.48
C TYR A 269 -22.93 4.66 4.91
N ASP A 270 -21.72 5.23 5.05
CA ASP A 270 -21.22 5.75 6.32
C ASP A 270 -22.13 6.85 6.89
N VAL A 271 -22.59 7.78 6.06
CA VAL A 271 -23.51 8.85 6.48
C VAL A 271 -24.81 8.26 7.03
N LEU A 272 -25.38 7.27 6.36
CA LEU A 272 -26.63 6.66 6.79
C LEU A 272 -26.46 5.90 8.12
N LEU A 273 -25.36 5.17 8.29
CA LEU A 273 -25.06 4.47 9.55
C LEU A 273 -24.78 5.43 10.70
N THR A 274 -24.01 6.49 10.45
CA THR A 274 -23.62 7.45 11.50
C THR A 274 -24.78 8.36 11.91
N SER A 275 -25.78 8.58 11.03
CA SER A 275 -27.04 9.25 11.37
C SER A 275 -28.03 8.36 12.15
N GLY A 276 -27.62 7.13 12.52
CA GLY A 276 -28.40 6.25 13.42
C GLY A 276 -29.29 5.22 12.70
N ARG A 277 -29.20 5.09 11.38
CA ARG A 277 -29.93 4.05 10.65
C ARG A 277 -29.30 2.67 10.85
N SER A 278 -30.16 1.63 10.89
CA SER A 278 -29.65 0.25 10.85
C SER A 278 -29.07 -0.04 9.45
N ARG A 279 -28.30 -1.13 9.36
CA ARG A 279 -27.76 -1.62 8.08
C ARG A 279 -28.86 -1.81 7.03
N GLU A 280 -29.94 -2.49 7.40
CA GLU A 280 -31.06 -2.78 6.51
C GLU A 280 -31.75 -1.47 6.04
N GLN A 281 -31.92 -0.53 6.95
CA GLN A 281 -32.47 0.79 6.62
C GLN A 281 -31.55 1.58 5.70
N ALA A 282 -30.23 1.51 5.91
CA ALA A 282 -29.25 2.17 5.06
C ALA A 282 -29.25 1.57 3.65
N LEU A 283 -29.19 0.23 3.53
CA LEU A 283 -29.23 -0.46 2.24
C LEU A 283 -30.53 -0.18 1.48
N ALA A 284 -31.69 -0.25 2.16
CA ALA A 284 -32.99 0.07 1.57
C ALA A 284 -33.06 1.53 1.07
N ALA A 285 -32.54 2.48 1.87
CA ALA A 285 -32.50 3.89 1.49
C ALA A 285 -31.59 4.14 0.28
N MET A 286 -30.46 3.40 0.17
CA MET A 286 -29.57 3.48 -0.98
C MET A 286 -30.19 2.83 -2.23
N ALA A 287 -30.80 1.66 -2.10
CA ALA A 287 -31.46 0.96 -3.20
C ALA A 287 -32.59 1.79 -3.82
N GLY A 288 -33.28 2.62 -3.02
CA GLY A 288 -34.33 3.54 -3.50
C GLY A 288 -33.80 4.78 -4.25
N ARG A 289 -32.49 4.96 -4.42
CA ARG A 289 -31.89 6.09 -5.13
C ARG A 289 -31.44 5.65 -6.53
N ASP A 290 -32.38 5.57 -7.46
CA ASP A 290 -32.13 5.09 -8.82
C ASP A 290 -30.99 5.83 -9.51
N GLY A 291 -30.08 5.07 -10.09
CA GLY A 291 -28.97 5.59 -10.89
C GLY A 291 -27.85 6.29 -10.10
N LEU A 292 -27.94 6.37 -8.77
CA LEU A 292 -26.91 7.04 -7.98
C LEU A 292 -25.67 6.15 -7.78
N TYR A 293 -25.85 4.84 -7.65
CA TYR A 293 -24.78 3.89 -7.33
C TYR A 293 -24.55 2.86 -8.44
N ASP A 294 -23.30 2.38 -8.57
CA ASP A 294 -22.99 1.26 -9.47
C ASP A 294 -23.61 -0.02 -8.88
N PRO A 295 -24.49 -0.74 -9.65
CA PRO A 295 -25.20 -1.91 -9.15
C PRO A 295 -24.27 -3.03 -8.67
N ARG A 296 -23.07 -3.17 -9.28
CA ARG A 296 -22.10 -4.19 -8.87
C ARG A 296 -21.51 -3.87 -7.50
N VAL A 297 -21.25 -2.58 -7.23
CA VAL A 297 -20.75 -2.14 -5.92
C VAL A 297 -21.83 -2.28 -4.85
N MET A 298 -23.09 -2.00 -5.18
CA MET A 298 -24.20 -2.23 -4.26
C MET A 298 -24.37 -3.70 -3.90
N ALA A 299 -24.35 -4.59 -4.88
CA ALA A 299 -24.42 -6.05 -4.64
C ALA A 299 -23.25 -6.55 -3.76
N ALA A 300 -22.04 -6.03 -3.99
CA ALA A 300 -20.89 -6.32 -3.15
C ALA A 300 -21.08 -5.83 -1.71
N LEU A 301 -21.62 -4.62 -1.52
CA LEU A 301 -21.91 -4.06 -0.20
C LEU A 301 -22.93 -4.91 0.57
N GLU A 302 -24.00 -5.38 -0.11
CA GLU A 302 -24.99 -6.27 0.46
C GLU A 302 -24.38 -7.59 0.94
N THR A 303 -23.44 -8.15 0.17
CA THR A 303 -22.77 -9.40 0.49
C THR A 303 -21.80 -9.24 1.67
N LEU A 304 -20.91 -8.26 1.60
CA LEU A 304 -19.83 -8.07 2.59
C LEU A 304 -20.30 -7.50 3.93
N GLY A 305 -21.42 -6.79 3.94
CA GLY A 305 -21.93 -6.16 5.16
C GLY A 305 -22.37 -7.14 6.25
N GLY A 306 -22.57 -8.44 5.94
CA GLY A 306 -22.95 -9.49 6.91
C GLY A 306 -21.79 -9.95 7.81
N GLU A 307 -20.54 -9.77 7.37
CA GLU A 307 -19.36 -10.27 8.11
C GLU A 307 -18.99 -9.50 9.38
N ARG A 308 -19.63 -8.35 9.65
CA ARG A 308 -19.42 -7.58 10.90
C ARG A 308 -20.13 -8.18 12.13
N GLU A 309 -20.96 -9.19 11.97
CA GLU A 309 -21.68 -9.84 13.08
C GLU A 309 -20.78 -10.59 14.08
N GLY A 310 -19.50 -10.76 13.80
CA GLY A 310 -18.52 -11.41 14.66
C GLY A 310 -17.80 -10.50 15.67
N LEU A 311 -17.98 -9.17 15.63
CA LEU A 311 -17.30 -8.26 16.54
C LEU A 311 -18.08 -8.12 17.85
N ALA A 312 -17.44 -8.40 18.98
CA ALA A 312 -18.02 -8.24 20.31
C ALA A 312 -17.93 -6.78 20.78
N ARG A 313 -19.05 -6.26 21.28
CA ARG A 313 -19.06 -4.97 22.00
C ARG A 313 -18.39 -5.10 23.35
N ARG A 314 -17.43 -4.22 23.62
CA ARG A 314 -16.73 -4.19 24.91
C ARG A 314 -16.59 -2.74 25.37
N GLU A 315 -16.69 -2.55 26.67
CA GLU A 315 -16.32 -1.30 27.33
C GLU A 315 -14.98 -1.50 28.02
N ILE A 316 -13.97 -0.79 27.56
CA ILE A 316 -12.58 -0.94 28.03
C ILE A 316 -11.99 0.42 28.39
N PRO A 317 -10.99 0.47 29.27
CA PRO A 317 -10.22 1.69 29.47
C PRO A 317 -9.46 2.03 28.18
N VAL A 318 -9.26 3.32 27.90
CA VAL A 318 -8.53 3.79 26.69
C VAL A 318 -7.12 3.21 26.64
N SER A 319 -6.50 2.97 27.78
CA SER A 319 -5.19 2.30 27.88
C SER A 319 -5.17 0.84 27.42
N ALA A 320 -6.33 0.18 27.29
CA ALA A 320 -6.47 -1.19 26.82
C ALA A 320 -6.85 -1.28 25.33
N LEU A 321 -6.83 -0.18 24.59
CA LEU A 321 -7.04 -0.18 23.15
C LEU A 321 -5.93 -0.95 22.45
N THR A 322 -6.32 -1.83 21.52
CA THR A 322 -5.40 -2.61 20.68
C THR A 322 -5.73 -2.42 19.20
N PRO A 323 -4.74 -2.59 18.29
CA PRO A 323 -4.99 -2.51 16.88
C PRO A 323 -6.10 -3.45 16.41
N GLY A 324 -6.95 -2.98 15.51
CA GLY A 324 -8.11 -3.72 14.99
C GLY A 324 -9.43 -3.45 15.70
N MET A 325 -9.43 -2.79 16.84
CA MET A 325 -10.64 -2.32 17.53
C MET A 325 -11.26 -1.13 16.79
N ILE A 326 -12.58 -1.00 16.86
CA ILE A 326 -13.33 0.13 16.30
C ILE A 326 -14.06 0.83 17.42
N LEU A 327 -13.88 2.14 17.54
CA LEU A 327 -14.56 2.94 18.56
C LEU A 327 -16.06 3.07 18.24
N GLU A 328 -16.93 2.81 19.23
CA GLU A 328 -18.38 2.99 19.10
C GLU A 328 -18.88 4.37 19.55
N GLU A 329 -18.02 5.14 20.20
CA GLU A 329 -18.30 6.51 20.66
C GLU A 329 -17.06 7.37 20.55
N ASP A 330 -17.26 8.70 20.63
CA ASP A 330 -16.16 9.63 20.69
C ASP A 330 -15.45 9.48 22.04
N VAL A 331 -14.14 9.38 22.03
CA VAL A 331 -13.33 9.34 23.26
C VAL A 331 -12.95 10.77 23.60
N VAL A 332 -13.58 11.29 24.64
CA VAL A 332 -13.37 12.66 25.10
C VAL A 332 -12.57 12.63 26.40
N LEU A 333 -11.50 13.40 26.46
CA LEU A 333 -10.68 13.56 27.66
C LEU A 333 -11.37 14.50 28.66
N PRO A 334 -10.95 14.50 29.94
CA PRO A 334 -11.53 15.36 30.98
C PRO A 334 -11.46 16.87 30.70
N ASP A 335 -10.51 17.31 29.86
CA ASP A 335 -10.36 18.67 29.40
C ASP A 335 -11.25 19.02 28.19
N ALA A 336 -12.19 18.13 27.82
CA ALA A 336 -13.08 18.22 26.66
C ALA A 336 -12.37 18.06 25.30
N ALA A 337 -11.08 17.72 25.25
CA ALA A 337 -10.41 17.39 24.00
C ALA A 337 -10.90 16.04 23.48
N VAL A 338 -11.25 15.98 22.19
CA VAL A 338 -11.62 14.73 21.52
C VAL A 338 -10.35 13.99 21.14
N LEU A 339 -10.07 12.89 21.83
CA LEU A 339 -8.91 12.04 21.59
C LEU A 339 -9.09 11.19 20.31
N ALA A 340 -10.30 10.70 20.10
CA ALA A 340 -10.66 9.86 18.97
C ALA A 340 -12.17 9.92 18.69
N CYS A 341 -12.56 9.72 17.43
CA CYS A 341 -13.96 9.80 17.04
C CYS A 341 -14.60 8.42 16.91
N ARG A 342 -15.92 8.36 17.10
CA ARG A 342 -16.75 7.18 16.85
C ARG A 342 -16.48 6.63 15.45
N GLY A 343 -16.33 5.32 15.33
CA GLY A 343 -16.08 4.61 14.09
C GLY A 343 -14.61 4.58 13.66
N GLN A 344 -13.73 5.23 14.41
CA GLN A 344 -12.29 5.18 14.16
C GLN A 344 -11.76 3.78 14.42
N LEU A 345 -11.00 3.26 13.44
CA LEU A 345 -10.21 2.04 13.62
C LEU A 345 -8.95 2.38 14.41
N VAL A 346 -8.73 1.66 15.48
CA VAL A 346 -7.49 1.74 16.26
C VAL A 346 -6.39 1.02 15.46
N ASP A 347 -5.38 1.75 15.01
CA ASP A 347 -4.21 1.18 14.35
C ASP A 347 -2.93 1.38 15.18
N ALA A 348 -1.88 0.63 14.85
CA ALA A 348 -0.63 0.67 15.59
C ALA A 348 0.09 2.03 15.49
N GLY A 349 -0.08 2.76 14.37
CA GLY A 349 0.52 4.07 14.16
C GLY A 349 -0.13 5.14 15.04
N TRP A 350 -1.45 5.11 15.14
CA TRP A 350 -2.21 6.00 16.01
C TRP A 350 -1.90 5.73 17.49
N LEU A 351 -1.89 4.45 17.90
CA LEU A 351 -1.52 4.07 19.27
C LEU A 351 -0.09 4.49 19.64
N ALA A 352 0.86 4.39 18.71
CA ALA A 352 2.23 4.84 18.94
C ALA A 352 2.37 6.36 19.07
N GLY A 353 1.45 7.11 18.45
CA GLY A 353 1.36 8.58 18.58
C GLY A 353 0.68 9.04 19.86
N LEU A 354 -0.06 8.14 20.53
CA LEU A 354 -0.61 8.39 21.84
C LEU A 354 0.46 8.08 22.89
N GLU A 355 0.80 9.05 23.72
CA GLU A 355 1.52 8.79 24.97
C GLU A 355 0.59 8.07 25.94
N ILE A 356 0.31 6.79 25.68
CA ILE A 356 -0.68 5.98 26.42
C ILE A 356 -0.42 6.03 27.94
N GLY A 357 0.84 6.18 28.36
CA GLY A 357 1.22 6.33 29.76
C GLY A 357 0.79 7.64 30.42
N THR A 358 0.37 8.64 29.64
CA THR A 358 -0.10 9.95 30.15
C THR A 358 -1.63 10.07 30.14
N LEU A 359 -2.33 9.10 29.54
CA LEU A 359 -3.80 9.11 29.50
C LEU A 359 -4.40 8.77 30.86
N PRO A 360 -5.47 9.46 31.29
CA PRO A 360 -6.15 9.15 32.52
C PRO A 360 -6.68 7.71 32.52
N ALA A 361 -6.37 6.95 33.58
CA ALA A 361 -6.75 5.53 33.68
C ALA A 361 -8.27 5.30 33.82
N ASP A 362 -9.02 6.32 34.11
CA ASP A 362 -10.47 6.34 34.33
C ASP A 362 -11.27 6.61 33.06
N VAL A 363 -10.61 7.03 31.95
CA VAL A 363 -11.30 7.24 30.67
C VAL A 363 -11.60 5.87 30.04
N ARG A 364 -12.87 5.57 29.89
CA ARG A 364 -13.38 4.34 29.27
C ARG A 364 -13.98 4.66 27.91
N CYS A 365 -13.96 3.69 27.02
CA CYS A 365 -14.57 3.79 25.71
C CYS A 365 -15.25 2.47 25.32
N ARG A 366 -16.31 2.57 24.53
CA ARG A 366 -16.95 1.43 23.91
C ARG A 366 -16.32 1.12 22.57
N VAL A 367 -16.00 -0.15 22.36
CA VAL A 367 -15.34 -0.63 21.16
C VAL A 367 -16.03 -1.88 20.61
N LEU A 368 -15.96 -2.03 19.29
CA LEU A 368 -16.15 -3.31 18.62
C LEU A 368 -14.77 -3.99 18.53
N ALA A 369 -14.64 -5.16 19.13
CA ALA A 369 -13.40 -5.91 19.19
C ALA A 369 -13.59 -7.30 18.56
N PRO A 370 -12.57 -7.86 17.87
CA PRO A 370 -12.62 -9.27 17.44
C PRO A 370 -12.78 -10.20 18.65
N PRO A 371 -13.38 -11.40 18.48
CA PRO A 371 -13.50 -12.37 19.57
C PRO A 371 -12.12 -12.72 20.13
N ALA A 372 -12.07 -13.05 21.43
CA ALA A 372 -10.83 -13.16 22.20
C ALA A 372 -9.89 -14.32 21.77
N GLU A 373 -10.34 -15.22 20.88
CA GLU A 373 -9.57 -16.37 20.41
C GLU A 373 -8.64 -16.08 19.23
N ASP A 374 -8.81 -14.95 18.53
CA ASP A 374 -8.01 -14.56 17.35
C ASP A 374 -6.98 -13.44 17.61
N ALA A 375 -6.71 -13.13 18.85
CA ALA A 375 -5.71 -12.12 19.22
C ALA A 375 -4.27 -12.70 19.16
N SER A 376 -3.85 -13.16 18.00
CA SER A 376 -2.41 -13.18 17.68
C SER A 376 -1.97 -11.73 17.45
N PRO A 377 -0.95 -11.23 18.14
CA PRO A 377 -0.49 -9.86 17.92
C PRO A 377 -0.05 -9.72 16.46
N PRO A 378 -0.55 -8.74 15.70
CA PRO A 378 0.01 -8.45 14.39
C PRO A 378 1.46 -8.06 14.60
N GLY A 379 2.37 -8.89 14.09
CA GLY A 379 3.81 -8.58 14.09
C GLY A 379 4.02 -7.23 13.42
N LEU A 380 4.92 -6.45 13.99
CA LEU A 380 5.43 -5.17 13.48
C LEU A 380 5.84 -5.30 12.00
N ALA A 381 5.02 -4.86 11.15
CA ALA A 381 5.01 -4.65 9.71
C ALA A 381 3.80 -5.38 9.12
N ASP A 382 2.77 -4.61 8.80
CA ASP A 382 1.69 -5.11 7.98
C ASP A 382 2.29 -5.66 6.67
N PRO A 383 2.30 -6.99 6.46
CA PRO A 383 2.89 -7.57 5.25
C PRO A 383 2.17 -7.07 3.99
N GLU A 384 0.89 -6.68 4.11
CA GLU A 384 0.11 -6.11 3.02
C GLU A 384 0.55 -4.67 2.69
N LEU A 385 0.87 -3.85 3.69
CA LEU A 385 1.42 -2.51 3.45
C LEU A 385 2.81 -2.60 2.82
N LEU A 386 3.65 -3.56 3.23
CA LEU A 386 4.93 -3.83 2.59
C LEU A 386 4.77 -4.44 1.19
N ALA A 387 3.78 -5.31 0.97
CA ALA A 387 3.42 -5.83 -0.34
C ALA A 387 2.81 -4.74 -1.23
N LEU A 388 1.97 -3.87 -0.67
CA LEU A 388 1.39 -2.71 -1.32
C LEU A 388 2.49 -1.75 -1.79
N LEU A 389 3.45 -1.46 -0.94
CA LEU A 389 4.58 -0.58 -1.27
C LEU A 389 5.56 -1.21 -2.26
N ARG A 390 5.69 -2.54 -2.28
CA ARG A 390 6.37 -3.29 -3.33
C ARG A 390 5.61 -3.22 -4.67
N ARG A 391 4.27 -3.24 -4.65
CA ARG A 391 3.42 -3.07 -5.86
C ARG A 391 3.46 -1.65 -6.41
N VAL A 392 3.47 -0.61 -5.55
CA VAL A 392 3.63 0.80 -5.97
C VAL A 392 4.91 0.99 -6.78
N GLY A 393 6.01 0.31 -6.39
CA GLY A 393 7.25 0.31 -7.15
C GLY A 393 7.16 -0.38 -8.51
N ARG A 394 6.32 -1.41 -8.65
CA ARG A 394 6.18 -2.16 -9.91
C ARG A 394 5.22 -1.53 -10.93
N ALA A 395 4.24 -0.76 -10.46
CA ALA A 395 3.29 -0.08 -11.35
C ALA A 395 3.86 1.19 -11.99
N ALA A 396 4.97 1.71 -11.47
CA ALA A 396 5.63 2.90 -12.00
C ALA A 396 6.46 2.65 -13.28
N ASP A 397 6.67 1.38 -13.67
CA ASP A 397 7.53 0.98 -14.78
C ASP A 397 6.76 0.39 -15.99
N ARG A 398 5.48 0.69 -16.14
CA ARG A 398 4.77 0.43 -17.40
C ARG A 398 4.61 1.73 -18.17
N PRO A 399 5.05 1.77 -19.46
CA PRO A 399 4.93 2.92 -20.33
C PRO A 399 3.48 3.33 -20.59
#